data_ae2ce516bdd245a4e168f305640acb42
#
_entry.id   ae2ce516bdd245a4e168f305640acb42
#
_cell.length_a   1.000
_cell.length_b   1.000
_cell.length_c   1.000
_cell.angle_alpha   90.00
_cell.angle_beta   90.00
_cell.angle_gamma   90.00
#
_symmetry.space_group_name_H-M   'P 1'
#
loop_
_entity.id
_entity.type
_entity.pdbx_description
1 polymer ?
#
loop_
_entity_poly.entity_id
_entity_poly.type
_entity_poly.pdbx_seq_one_letter_code
_entity_poly.pdbx_strand_id
1 'polypeptide(L)'
;NEADLPFRWGHLLTGPIAIEGAMPGDVLEVRIDAVEPLADWGFNAVEPFDGTLPHDFIMSYRVLSHIGVDRASRTARLPWGTTLPLNPFFGVMGVAPPPEYGEISSREPRKHGGNLDNRRLVAGTTVFFPVWAEGALFTCGDGHGLQGDGEVCVTALEMALEGRFTFVLHKAGSVAERTLPRAESPSHLISMGFDADLDEALRIAVREMISMVCERSTLGRTEA
;
A
#
# COMPACT_ATOMS: atom_id res chain seq x y z
N ASN A 1 -25.15 1.99 6.91
CA ASN A 1 -25.70 1.63 5.60
C ASN A 1 -24.93 2.42 4.55
N GLU A 2 -24.40 1.78 3.52
CA GLU A 2 -23.57 2.42 2.47
C GLU A 2 -24.33 3.58 1.78
N ALA A 3 -25.64 3.49 1.76
CA ALA A 3 -26.53 4.55 1.21
C ALA A 3 -26.57 5.85 2.04
N ASP A 4 -26.10 5.82 3.28
CA ASP A 4 -26.15 6.98 4.18
C ASP A 4 -24.83 7.76 4.23
N LEU A 5 -23.79 7.25 3.54
CA LEU A 5 -22.51 7.94 3.42
C LEU A 5 -22.54 8.90 2.22
N PRO A 6 -22.01 10.12 2.37
CA PRO A 6 -21.83 10.98 1.22
C PRO A 6 -20.95 10.28 0.20
N PHE A 7 -21.41 10.21 -1.05
CA PHE A 7 -20.65 9.58 -2.14
C PHE A 7 -19.31 10.31 -2.31
N ARG A 8 -18.22 9.65 -1.92
CA ARG A 8 -16.84 10.13 -2.11
C ARG A 8 -16.06 9.07 -2.87
N TRP A 9 -15.34 9.48 -3.87
CA TRP A 9 -14.40 8.61 -4.55
C TRP A 9 -13.22 8.33 -3.65
N GLY A 10 -12.90 7.05 -3.42
CA GLY A 10 -11.76 6.61 -2.63
C GLY A 10 -12.06 5.34 -1.84
N HIS A 11 -11.08 4.91 -1.05
CA HIS A 11 -11.15 3.70 -0.25
C HIS A 11 -11.78 3.97 1.11
N LEU A 12 -12.42 2.94 1.68
CA LEU A 12 -12.81 2.93 3.09
C LEU A 12 -11.58 2.54 3.91
N LEU A 13 -11.16 3.44 4.81
CA LEU A 13 -9.94 3.28 5.58
C LEU A 13 -10.23 3.21 7.08
N THR A 14 -9.46 2.41 7.79
CA THR A 14 -9.40 2.40 9.25
C THR A 14 -8.39 3.45 9.73
N GLY A 15 -8.78 4.26 10.69
CA GLY A 15 -7.97 5.36 11.21
C GLY A 15 -8.75 6.69 11.24
N PRO A 16 -8.07 7.84 11.38
CA PRO A 16 -6.64 7.95 11.61
C PRO A 16 -6.22 7.54 13.04
N ILE A 17 -5.06 6.91 13.15
CA ILE A 17 -4.44 6.57 14.44
C ILE A 17 -3.37 7.62 14.73
N ALA A 18 -3.59 8.40 15.79
CA ALA A 18 -2.61 9.40 16.23
C ALA A 18 -1.45 8.71 16.98
N ILE A 19 -0.22 9.05 16.61
CA ILE A 19 1.00 8.60 17.26
C ILE A 19 1.47 9.71 18.20
N GLU A 20 1.50 9.43 19.50
CA GLU A 20 1.87 10.41 20.51
C GLU A 20 3.28 10.96 20.27
N GLY A 21 3.40 12.29 20.28
CA GLY A 21 4.66 13.00 20.10
C GLY A 21 5.21 13.02 18.66
N ALA A 22 4.50 12.47 17.68
CA ALA A 22 4.92 12.56 16.28
C ALA A 22 4.75 14.00 15.75
N MET A 23 5.80 14.51 15.12
CA MET A 23 5.86 15.86 14.55
C MET A 23 6.40 15.82 13.11
N PRO A 24 6.08 16.83 12.29
CA PRO A 24 6.66 16.93 10.95
C PRO A 24 8.19 16.83 10.96
N GLY A 25 8.76 16.03 10.05
CA GLY A 25 10.19 15.73 9.98
C GLY A 25 10.62 14.47 10.73
N ASP A 26 9.76 13.92 11.59
CA ASP A 26 9.97 12.59 12.17
C ASP A 26 9.77 11.48 11.12
N VAL A 27 10.14 10.26 11.47
CA VAL A 27 9.86 9.06 10.66
C VAL A 27 9.03 8.08 11.48
N LEU A 28 7.91 7.65 10.95
CA LEU A 28 7.10 6.59 11.55
C LEU A 28 7.50 5.23 10.95
N GLU A 29 8.07 4.37 11.77
CA GLU A 29 8.30 2.96 11.45
C GLU A 29 7.03 2.16 11.79
N VAL A 30 6.49 1.45 10.80
CA VAL A 30 5.32 0.60 10.92
C VAL A 30 5.72 -0.84 10.62
N ARG A 31 5.79 -1.66 11.66
CA ARG A 31 6.01 -3.11 11.52
C ARG A 31 4.68 -3.79 11.30
N ILE A 32 4.58 -4.55 10.22
CA ILE A 32 3.40 -5.34 9.89
C ILE A 32 3.56 -6.71 10.58
N ASP A 33 3.00 -6.84 11.78
CA ASP A 33 3.16 -8.05 12.60
C ASP A 33 2.31 -9.21 12.09
N ALA A 34 1.08 -8.93 11.66
CA ALA A 34 0.17 -9.91 11.09
C ALA A 34 -0.85 -9.25 10.14
N VAL A 35 -1.27 -10.00 9.13
CA VAL A 35 -2.40 -9.68 8.25
C VAL A 35 -3.21 -10.95 8.03
N GLU A 36 -4.47 -10.93 8.48
CA GLU A 36 -5.32 -12.12 8.49
C GLU A 36 -6.65 -11.87 7.76
N PRO A 37 -7.11 -12.82 6.93
CA PRO A 37 -8.44 -12.77 6.33
C PRO A 37 -9.54 -12.77 7.38
N LEU A 38 -10.50 -11.83 7.31
CA LEU A 38 -11.69 -11.78 8.16
C LEU A 38 -12.90 -12.50 7.55
N ALA A 39 -12.93 -12.64 6.22
CA ALA A 39 -14.04 -13.25 5.50
C ALA A 39 -13.59 -14.53 4.77
N ASP A 40 -14.54 -15.39 4.47
CA ASP A 40 -14.37 -16.60 3.65
C ASP A 40 -14.66 -16.35 2.16
N TRP A 41 -14.66 -15.09 1.77
CA TRP A 41 -14.88 -14.63 0.40
C TRP A 41 -14.16 -13.32 0.13
N GLY A 42 -13.99 -13.06 -1.14
CA GLY A 42 -13.53 -11.79 -1.69
C GLY A 42 -14.07 -11.62 -3.11
N PHE A 43 -13.62 -10.58 -3.78
CA PHE A 43 -14.01 -10.33 -5.16
C PHE A 43 -12.85 -9.76 -5.97
N ASN A 44 -12.98 -9.87 -7.30
CA ASN A 44 -12.19 -9.12 -8.26
C ASN A 44 -13.15 -8.51 -9.27
N ALA A 45 -12.85 -7.32 -9.73
CA ALA A 45 -13.65 -6.62 -10.72
C ALA A 45 -12.81 -6.20 -11.94
N VAL A 46 -13.44 -6.20 -13.10
CA VAL A 46 -12.92 -5.55 -14.31
C VAL A 46 -13.90 -4.43 -14.66
N GLU A 47 -13.41 -3.21 -14.63
CA GLU A 47 -14.20 -2.01 -14.95
C GLU A 47 -14.05 -1.65 -16.43
N PRO A 48 -15.12 -1.20 -17.09
CA PRO A 48 -15.04 -0.69 -18.46
C PRO A 48 -14.12 0.53 -18.53
N PHE A 49 -13.24 0.56 -19.52
CA PHE A 49 -12.34 1.68 -19.80
C PHE A 49 -11.34 2.01 -18.66
N ASP A 50 -11.06 1.07 -17.78
CA ASP A 50 -10.11 1.23 -16.69
C ASP A 50 -8.98 0.19 -16.76
N GLY A 51 -7.97 0.33 -15.90
CA GLY A 51 -6.81 -0.56 -15.85
C GLY A 51 -5.78 -0.28 -16.93
N THR A 52 -4.87 -1.24 -17.08
CA THR A 52 -3.71 -1.11 -17.99
C THR A 52 -4.09 -1.19 -19.47
N LEU A 53 -5.19 -1.87 -19.80
CA LEU A 53 -5.68 -2.07 -21.18
C LEU A 53 -7.11 -1.54 -21.35
N PRO A 54 -7.34 -0.22 -21.15
CA PRO A 54 -8.69 0.34 -21.08
C PRO A 54 -9.49 0.23 -22.39
N HIS A 55 -8.81 0.05 -23.54
CA HIS A 55 -9.46 -0.04 -24.84
C HIS A 55 -9.64 -1.49 -25.35
N ASP A 56 -9.06 -2.48 -24.66
CA ASP A 56 -9.14 -3.88 -25.06
C ASP A 56 -10.36 -4.58 -24.43
N PHE A 57 -10.82 -4.07 -23.28
CA PHE A 57 -11.96 -4.61 -22.55
C PHE A 57 -13.15 -3.64 -22.59
N ILE A 58 -13.66 -3.42 -23.83
CA ILE A 58 -14.82 -2.54 -24.06
C ILE A 58 -16.09 -3.31 -23.71
N MET A 59 -16.45 -3.27 -22.43
CA MET A 59 -17.68 -3.86 -21.91
C MET A 59 -18.69 -2.74 -21.58
N SER A 60 -19.97 -3.07 -21.66
CA SER A 60 -21.05 -2.14 -21.29
C SER A 60 -21.37 -2.17 -19.78
N TYR A 61 -20.70 -3.04 -19.00
CA TYR A 61 -20.95 -3.25 -17.58
C TYR A 61 -19.68 -3.77 -16.87
N ARG A 62 -19.64 -3.54 -15.59
CA ARG A 62 -18.63 -4.10 -14.68
C ARG A 62 -18.75 -5.64 -14.63
N VAL A 63 -17.64 -6.35 -14.75
CA VAL A 63 -17.57 -7.80 -14.51
C VAL A 63 -17.06 -8.04 -13.10
N LEU A 64 -17.91 -8.57 -12.25
CA LEU A 64 -17.59 -8.90 -10.85
C LEU A 64 -17.44 -10.41 -10.68
N SER A 65 -16.31 -10.85 -10.19
CA SER A 65 -16.01 -12.24 -9.86
C SER A 65 -16.02 -12.42 -8.34
N HIS A 66 -16.98 -13.20 -7.81
CA HIS A 66 -16.94 -13.63 -6.42
C HIS A 66 -15.98 -14.80 -6.26
N ILE A 67 -15.11 -14.73 -5.26
CA ILE A 67 -14.02 -15.68 -5.03
C ILE A 67 -14.17 -16.26 -3.63
N GLY A 68 -14.28 -17.56 -3.54
CA GLY A 68 -14.31 -18.28 -2.25
C GLY A 68 -12.92 -18.35 -1.64
N VAL A 69 -12.83 -18.11 -0.34
CA VAL A 69 -11.59 -18.13 0.43
C VAL A 69 -11.69 -19.18 1.52
N ASP A 70 -10.72 -20.08 1.54
CA ASP A 70 -10.49 -20.99 2.67
C ASP A 70 -9.43 -20.37 3.59
N ARG A 71 -9.89 -19.85 4.72
CA ARG A 71 -9.03 -19.19 5.72
C ARG A 71 -8.10 -20.19 6.42
N ALA A 72 -8.52 -21.45 6.57
CA ALA A 72 -7.73 -22.47 7.25
C ALA A 72 -6.54 -22.93 6.42
N SER A 73 -6.75 -23.19 5.13
CA SER A 73 -5.68 -23.52 4.18
C SER A 73 -4.99 -22.30 3.58
N ARG A 74 -5.51 -21.07 3.86
CA ARG A 74 -5.03 -19.79 3.29
C ARG A 74 -4.99 -19.84 1.77
N THR A 75 -6.09 -20.25 1.15
CA THR A 75 -6.21 -20.33 -0.31
C THR A 75 -7.48 -19.65 -0.81
N ALA A 76 -7.44 -19.19 -2.05
CA ALA A 76 -8.58 -18.66 -2.78
C ALA A 76 -8.88 -19.53 -4.00
N ARG A 77 -10.16 -19.83 -4.24
CA ARG A 77 -10.62 -20.59 -5.41
C ARG A 77 -11.31 -19.69 -6.41
N LEU A 78 -10.69 -19.50 -7.54
CA LEU A 78 -11.19 -18.67 -8.64
C LEU A 78 -12.38 -19.35 -9.34
N PRO A 79 -13.31 -18.60 -9.97
CA PRO A 79 -14.51 -19.15 -10.59
C PRO A 79 -14.25 -20.21 -11.67
N TRP A 80 -13.11 -20.15 -12.34
CA TRP A 80 -12.68 -21.12 -13.36
C TRP A 80 -11.91 -22.32 -12.80
N GLY A 81 -11.88 -22.50 -11.47
CA GLY A 81 -11.37 -23.71 -10.81
C GLY A 81 -9.94 -23.64 -10.31
N THR A 82 -9.16 -22.61 -10.67
CA THR A 82 -7.80 -22.42 -10.16
C THR A 82 -7.81 -22.10 -8.67
N THR A 83 -6.94 -22.74 -7.90
CA THR A 83 -6.71 -22.42 -6.49
C THR A 83 -5.35 -21.74 -6.33
N LEU A 84 -5.31 -20.61 -5.62
CA LEU A 84 -4.11 -19.81 -5.39
C LEU A 84 -3.88 -19.66 -3.87
N PRO A 85 -2.62 -19.67 -3.42
CA PRO A 85 -2.29 -19.35 -2.03
C PRO A 85 -2.53 -17.84 -1.78
N LEU A 86 -3.07 -17.50 -0.61
CA LEU A 86 -3.19 -16.12 -0.17
C LEU A 86 -1.84 -15.55 0.22
N ASN A 87 -1.66 -14.27 -0.02
CA ASN A 87 -0.54 -13.47 0.45
C ASN A 87 -1.06 -12.07 0.84
N PRO A 88 -1.83 -11.97 1.96
CA PRO A 88 -2.62 -10.79 2.26
C PRO A 88 -1.77 -9.58 2.68
N PHE A 89 -2.20 -8.41 2.24
CA PHE A 89 -1.62 -7.12 2.59
C PHE A 89 -2.67 -6.01 2.46
N PHE A 90 -2.36 -4.81 2.95
CA PHE A 90 -3.20 -3.62 2.74
C PHE A 90 -2.69 -2.82 1.55
N GLY A 91 -3.55 -2.60 0.56
CA GLY A 91 -3.25 -1.77 -0.63
C GLY A 91 -3.01 -0.32 -0.23
N VAL A 92 -3.86 0.21 0.65
CA VAL A 92 -3.69 1.56 1.20
C VAL A 92 -3.04 1.51 2.58
N MET A 93 -1.91 2.21 2.69
CA MET A 93 -1.19 2.39 3.96
C MET A 93 -0.43 3.72 3.95
N GLY A 94 -0.63 4.56 4.96
CA GLY A 94 0.06 5.85 4.99
C GLY A 94 -0.21 6.68 6.23
N VAL A 95 0.41 7.84 6.27
CA VAL A 95 0.22 8.89 7.28
C VAL A 95 -0.57 10.05 6.68
N ALA A 96 -0.92 11.06 7.50
CA ALA A 96 -1.55 12.27 6.96
C ALA A 96 -0.66 12.91 5.88
N PRO A 97 -1.24 13.34 4.76
CA PRO A 97 -0.50 14.06 3.72
C PRO A 97 0.03 15.40 4.22
N PRO A 98 1.00 16.01 3.52
CA PRO A 98 1.41 17.37 3.81
C PRO A 98 0.20 18.33 3.83
N PRO A 99 0.11 19.25 4.80
CA PRO A 99 -1.03 20.16 4.94
C PRO A 99 -1.33 20.98 3.66
N GLU A 100 -0.31 21.28 2.88
CA GLU A 100 -0.44 22.01 1.62
C GLU A 100 -1.22 21.26 0.52
N TYR A 101 -1.40 19.94 0.67
CA TYR A 101 -2.21 19.16 -0.27
C TYR A 101 -3.71 19.32 -0.05
N GLY A 102 -4.12 19.78 1.14
CA GLY A 102 -5.52 19.86 1.50
C GLY A 102 -6.20 18.48 1.50
N GLU A 103 -7.45 18.44 1.06
CA GLU A 103 -8.19 17.18 0.87
C GLU A 103 -7.80 16.54 -0.47
N ILE A 104 -7.31 15.30 -0.42
CA ILE A 104 -6.88 14.54 -1.60
C ILE A 104 -7.62 13.21 -1.68
N SER A 105 -7.72 12.66 -2.89
CA SER A 105 -8.18 11.30 -3.13
C SER A 105 -7.19 10.27 -2.57
N SER A 106 -7.69 9.13 -2.10
CA SER A 106 -6.86 7.99 -1.72
C SER A 106 -6.45 7.11 -2.92
N ARG A 107 -6.85 7.44 -4.15
CA ARG A 107 -6.53 6.62 -5.32
C ARG A 107 -5.06 6.72 -5.74
N GLU A 108 -4.46 7.89 -5.68
CA GLU A 108 -3.08 8.10 -6.10
C GLU A 108 -2.14 8.05 -4.89
N PRO A 109 -1.12 7.17 -4.88
CA PRO A 109 -0.09 7.16 -3.85
C PRO A 109 0.83 8.38 -4.00
N ARG A 110 1.35 8.88 -2.87
CA ARG A 110 2.23 10.06 -2.84
C ARG A 110 3.29 9.90 -1.74
N LYS A 111 4.04 10.97 -1.47
CA LYS A 111 5.12 10.98 -0.45
C LYS A 111 4.66 10.67 0.99
N HIS A 112 3.36 10.65 1.29
CA HIS A 112 2.79 10.25 2.58
C HIS A 112 2.40 8.76 2.62
N GLY A 113 2.56 8.01 1.53
CA GLY A 113 1.99 6.69 1.31
C GLY A 113 0.69 6.77 0.53
N GLY A 114 -0.37 6.16 1.03
CA GLY A 114 -1.67 6.06 0.38
C GLY A 114 -1.82 4.73 -0.34
N ASN A 115 -2.40 4.74 -1.53
CA ASN A 115 -2.67 3.55 -2.35
C ASN A 115 -1.37 2.99 -2.95
N LEU A 116 -0.60 2.28 -2.13
CA LEU A 116 0.71 1.75 -2.52
C LEU A 116 0.60 0.53 -3.42
N ASP A 117 -0.45 -0.28 -3.26
CA ASP A 117 -0.71 -1.54 -3.97
C ASP A 117 0.54 -2.41 -4.13
N ASN A 118 1.40 -2.34 -3.14
CA ASN A 118 2.67 -3.03 -3.14
C ASN A 118 2.55 -4.39 -2.44
N ARG A 119 2.37 -5.44 -3.22
CA ARG A 119 2.22 -6.83 -2.77
C ARG A 119 3.40 -7.38 -1.93
N ARG A 120 4.46 -6.62 -1.74
CA ARG A 120 5.58 -6.96 -0.85
C ARG A 120 5.38 -6.49 0.59
N LEU A 121 4.36 -5.66 0.84
CA LEU A 121 4.08 -5.12 2.18
C LEU A 121 3.21 -6.06 3.01
N VAL A 122 3.65 -7.30 3.13
CA VAL A 122 3.00 -8.39 3.87
C VAL A 122 3.48 -8.45 5.33
N ALA A 123 2.89 -9.33 6.14
CA ALA A 123 3.37 -9.62 7.49
C ALA A 123 4.87 -9.94 7.52
N GLY A 124 5.60 -9.37 8.46
CA GLY A 124 7.06 -9.44 8.58
C GLY A 124 7.81 -8.34 7.80
N THR A 125 7.10 -7.47 7.10
CA THR A 125 7.69 -6.28 6.46
C THR A 125 7.56 -5.07 7.38
N THR A 126 8.55 -4.19 7.35
CA THR A 126 8.55 -2.89 8.02
C THR A 126 8.49 -1.78 6.98
N VAL A 127 7.59 -0.82 7.17
CA VAL A 127 7.45 0.36 6.32
C VAL A 127 7.84 1.60 7.11
N PHE A 128 8.57 2.52 6.49
CA PHE A 128 8.98 3.80 7.05
C PHE A 128 8.29 4.92 6.32
N PHE A 129 7.47 5.70 7.01
CA PHE A 129 6.77 6.85 6.46
C PHE A 129 7.37 8.14 6.99
N PRO A 130 7.68 9.13 6.13
CA PRO A 130 7.98 10.48 6.58
C PRO A 130 6.72 11.11 7.21
N VAL A 131 6.86 11.73 8.38
CA VAL A 131 5.76 12.39 9.07
C VAL A 131 5.62 13.83 8.55
N TRP A 132 4.43 14.20 8.09
CA TRP A 132 4.13 15.51 7.52
C TRP A 132 3.21 16.37 8.38
N ALA A 133 2.49 15.75 9.32
CA ALA A 133 1.55 16.40 10.23
C ALA A 133 1.73 15.89 11.66
N GLU A 134 1.36 16.71 12.65
CA GLU A 134 1.35 16.31 14.04
C GLU A 134 0.51 15.04 14.25
N GLY A 135 1.01 14.13 15.07
CA GLY A 135 0.37 12.84 15.34
C GLY A 135 0.56 11.81 14.23
N ALA A 136 1.26 12.12 13.13
CA ALA A 136 1.40 11.27 11.94
C ALA A 136 0.07 10.82 11.32
N LEU A 137 -0.94 10.47 12.13
CA LEU A 137 -2.30 10.10 11.73
C LEU A 137 -2.34 8.91 10.76
N PHE A 138 -1.77 7.80 11.19
CA PHE A 138 -1.70 6.58 10.37
C PHE A 138 -3.08 6.06 9.99
N THR A 139 -3.23 5.65 8.73
CA THR A 139 -4.43 4.98 8.20
C THR A 139 -4.04 3.77 7.36
N CYS A 140 -4.90 2.76 7.33
CA CYS A 140 -4.79 1.62 6.41
C CYS A 140 -6.17 1.10 6.00
N GLY A 141 -6.22 0.42 4.89
CA GLY A 141 -7.42 -0.22 4.34
C GLY A 141 -7.13 -0.88 3.01
N ASP A 142 -8.19 -1.10 2.22
CA ASP A 142 -8.04 -1.71 0.91
C ASP A 142 -7.36 -3.08 1.01
N GLY A 143 -8.09 -4.03 1.58
CA GLY A 143 -7.55 -5.33 1.95
C GLY A 143 -7.44 -6.28 0.77
N HIS A 144 -6.23 -6.61 0.38
CA HIS A 144 -5.92 -7.52 -0.71
C HIS A 144 -5.52 -8.89 -0.18
N GLY A 145 -6.29 -9.92 -0.48
CA GLY A 145 -5.95 -11.31 -0.14
C GLY A 145 -4.82 -11.86 -1.02
N LEU A 146 -4.72 -11.39 -2.25
CA LEU A 146 -3.70 -11.72 -3.24
C LEU A 146 -3.75 -10.70 -4.38
N GLN A 147 -2.59 -10.33 -4.90
CA GLN A 147 -2.47 -9.43 -6.05
C GLN A 147 -1.37 -9.89 -7.00
N GLY A 148 -1.60 -9.78 -8.31
CA GLY A 148 -0.56 -9.85 -9.34
C GLY A 148 0.29 -8.57 -9.39
N ASP A 149 1.46 -8.61 -10.02
CA ASP A 149 2.26 -7.39 -10.21
C ASP A 149 1.50 -6.39 -11.08
N GLY A 150 1.45 -5.13 -10.62
CA GLY A 150 0.85 -4.02 -11.34
C GLY A 150 -0.66 -3.86 -11.21
N GLU A 151 -1.37 -4.81 -10.54
CA GLU A 151 -2.83 -4.73 -10.35
C GLU A 151 -3.58 -4.31 -11.62
N VAL A 152 -3.29 -5.00 -12.71
CA VAL A 152 -3.55 -4.56 -14.09
C VAL A 152 -5.02 -4.29 -14.44
N CYS A 153 -5.97 -4.82 -13.66
CA CYS A 153 -7.41 -4.56 -13.82
C CYS A 153 -8.01 -3.63 -12.72
N VAL A 154 -7.15 -2.93 -11.96
CA VAL A 154 -7.54 -1.97 -10.89
C VAL A 154 -8.10 -2.61 -9.63
N THR A 155 -8.22 -3.92 -9.57
CA THR A 155 -8.58 -4.66 -8.37
C THR A 155 -7.69 -5.88 -8.18
N ALA A 156 -7.39 -6.18 -6.93
CA ALA A 156 -6.75 -7.42 -6.50
C ALA A 156 -7.79 -8.53 -6.24
N LEU A 157 -7.50 -9.45 -5.35
CA LEU A 157 -8.51 -10.19 -4.61
C LEU A 157 -8.93 -9.31 -3.41
N GLU A 158 -9.92 -8.48 -3.62
CA GLU A 158 -10.47 -7.56 -2.64
C GLU A 158 -11.18 -8.33 -1.52
N MET A 159 -10.80 -8.08 -0.27
CA MET A 159 -11.43 -8.76 0.86
C MET A 159 -11.22 -8.02 2.19
N ALA A 160 -12.06 -8.37 3.17
CA ALA A 160 -11.89 -7.87 4.53
C ALA A 160 -10.68 -8.52 5.21
N LEU A 161 -9.81 -7.68 5.78
CA LEU A 161 -8.60 -8.11 6.49
C LEU A 161 -8.55 -7.51 7.91
N GLU A 162 -7.89 -8.23 8.80
CA GLU A 162 -7.43 -7.73 10.09
C GLU A 162 -5.92 -7.52 10.06
N GLY A 163 -5.45 -6.35 10.50
CA GLY A 163 -4.03 -6.03 10.61
C GLY A 163 -3.59 -5.82 12.04
N ARG A 164 -2.39 -6.32 12.39
CA ARG A 164 -1.70 -5.97 13.62
C ARG A 164 -0.39 -5.29 13.29
N PHE A 165 -0.19 -4.12 13.88
CA PHE A 165 0.95 -3.25 13.61
C PHE A 165 1.64 -2.85 14.91
N THR A 166 2.98 -2.76 14.86
CA THR A 166 3.78 -2.10 15.89
C THR A 166 4.33 -0.79 15.33
N PHE A 167 4.12 0.30 16.06
CA PHE A 167 4.62 1.62 15.66
C PHE A 167 5.85 2.00 16.48
N VAL A 168 6.88 2.51 15.80
CA VAL A 168 8.07 3.10 16.42
C VAL A 168 8.28 4.48 15.82
N LEU A 169 8.38 5.49 16.69
CA LEU A 169 8.61 6.87 16.26
C LEU A 169 10.09 7.21 16.34
N HIS A 170 10.69 7.54 15.20
CA HIS A 170 12.04 8.06 15.09
C HIS A 170 12.00 9.59 15.00
N LYS A 171 12.59 10.27 15.98
CA LYS A 171 12.63 11.73 16.00
C LYS A 171 13.55 12.29 14.91
N ALA A 172 13.22 13.45 14.39
CA ALA A 172 14.02 14.16 13.39
C ALA A 172 15.49 14.23 13.84
N GLY A 173 16.41 13.88 12.94
CA GLY A 173 17.84 13.82 13.21
C GLY A 173 18.34 12.54 13.90
N SER A 174 17.47 11.65 14.39
CA SER A 174 17.89 10.36 14.97
C SER A 174 18.12 9.28 13.91
N VAL A 175 17.53 9.44 12.75
CA VAL A 175 17.72 8.61 11.55
C VAL A 175 17.92 9.52 10.34
N ALA A 176 18.36 8.96 9.22
CA ALA A 176 18.47 9.73 7.99
C ALA A 176 17.09 10.27 7.57
N GLU A 177 17.04 11.49 7.07
CA GLU A 177 15.81 12.12 6.59
C GLU A 177 15.15 11.27 5.51
N ARG A 178 13.83 11.19 5.58
CA ARG A 178 13.01 10.48 4.60
C ARG A 178 12.06 11.45 3.93
N THR A 179 12.02 11.43 2.62
CA THR A 179 11.08 12.23 1.82
C THR A 179 10.03 11.37 1.13
N LEU A 180 10.25 10.06 1.07
CA LEU A 180 9.37 9.07 0.48
C LEU A 180 9.22 7.86 1.41
N PRO A 181 8.12 7.11 1.32
CA PRO A 181 7.99 5.82 1.97
C PRO A 181 9.06 4.84 1.46
N ARG A 182 9.61 4.05 2.38
CA ARG A 182 10.52 2.94 2.11
C ARG A 182 10.06 1.73 2.89
N ALA A 183 10.44 0.54 2.46
CA ALA A 183 10.18 -0.65 3.25
C ALA A 183 11.37 -1.60 3.24
N GLU A 184 11.35 -2.51 4.21
CA GLU A 184 12.31 -3.60 4.28
C GLU A 184 11.66 -4.86 4.84
N SER A 185 12.07 -5.98 4.29
CA SER A 185 11.73 -7.31 4.77
C SER A 185 13.02 -8.05 5.11
N PRO A 186 12.96 -9.26 5.69
CA PRO A 186 14.17 -10.05 5.97
C PRO A 186 15.07 -10.31 4.76
N SER A 187 14.54 -10.19 3.54
CA SER A 187 15.24 -10.53 2.30
C SER A 187 15.35 -9.39 1.29
N HIS A 188 14.65 -8.27 1.47
CA HIS A 188 14.61 -7.20 0.49
C HIS A 188 14.63 -5.81 1.12
N LEU A 189 15.32 -4.88 0.46
CA LEU A 189 15.09 -3.45 0.57
C LEU A 189 14.08 -3.07 -0.50
N ILE A 190 13.13 -2.19 -0.17
CA ILE A 190 12.02 -1.81 -1.06
C ILE A 190 11.98 -0.29 -1.12
N SER A 191 12.29 0.27 -2.27
CA SER A 191 12.10 1.69 -2.59
C SER A 191 10.83 1.88 -3.41
N MET A 192 10.24 3.06 -3.30
CA MET A 192 9.03 3.44 -4.01
C MET A 192 9.23 4.78 -4.68
N GLY A 193 8.67 4.97 -5.87
CA GLY A 193 8.66 6.23 -6.59
C GLY A 193 7.26 6.52 -7.09
N PHE A 194 6.84 7.78 -6.99
CA PHE A 194 5.49 8.21 -7.33
C PHE A 194 5.56 9.38 -8.30
N ASP A 195 5.04 9.19 -9.50
CA ASP A 195 4.87 10.21 -10.52
C ASP A 195 3.77 9.79 -11.51
N ALA A 196 3.16 10.73 -12.19
CA ALA A 196 2.23 10.45 -13.27
C ALA A 196 2.93 9.85 -14.51
N ASP A 197 4.21 10.16 -14.69
CA ASP A 197 5.08 9.54 -15.68
C ASP A 197 5.78 8.32 -15.07
N LEU A 198 5.54 7.13 -15.65
CA LEU A 198 6.09 5.87 -15.15
C LEU A 198 7.64 5.85 -15.18
N ASP A 199 8.25 6.45 -16.19
CA ASP A 199 9.71 6.53 -16.29
C ASP A 199 10.30 7.42 -15.19
N GLU A 200 9.63 8.52 -14.84
CA GLU A 200 10.07 9.37 -13.73
C GLU A 200 9.84 8.68 -12.39
N ALA A 201 8.71 7.99 -12.19
CA ALA A 201 8.47 7.17 -11.01
C ALA A 201 9.58 6.12 -10.83
N LEU A 202 9.99 5.44 -11.90
CA LEU A 202 11.12 4.49 -11.88
C LEU A 202 12.42 5.17 -11.49
N ARG A 203 12.73 6.34 -12.07
CA ARG A 203 13.97 7.10 -11.75
C ARG A 203 14.00 7.52 -10.27
N ILE A 204 12.86 7.93 -9.73
CA ILE A 204 12.72 8.27 -8.30
C ILE A 204 13.00 7.02 -7.46
N ALA A 205 12.35 5.88 -7.75
CA ALA A 205 12.56 4.63 -7.01
C ALA A 205 14.02 4.15 -7.06
N VAL A 206 14.70 4.27 -8.21
CA VAL A 206 16.13 3.91 -8.35
C VAL A 206 17.01 4.84 -7.52
N ARG A 207 16.78 6.15 -7.53
CA ARG A 207 17.53 7.11 -6.69
C ARG A 207 17.39 6.79 -5.21
N GLU A 208 16.18 6.43 -4.77
CA GLU A 208 15.91 5.99 -3.41
C GLU A 208 16.64 4.68 -3.08
N MET A 209 16.63 3.69 -4.00
CA MET A 209 17.35 2.43 -3.78
C MET A 209 18.86 2.64 -3.64
N ILE A 210 19.47 3.47 -4.48
CA ILE A 210 20.88 3.83 -4.37
C ILE A 210 21.17 4.43 -2.98
N SER A 211 20.29 5.31 -2.48
CA SER A 211 20.43 5.88 -1.14
C SER A 211 20.36 4.81 -0.06
N MET A 212 19.41 3.87 -0.15
CA MET A 212 19.26 2.76 0.79
C MET A 212 20.47 1.83 0.81
N VAL A 213 21.07 1.54 -0.35
CA VAL A 213 22.29 0.72 -0.47
C VAL A 213 23.48 1.44 0.15
N CYS A 214 23.66 2.73 -0.14
CA CYS A 214 24.75 3.52 0.45
C CYS A 214 24.63 3.64 1.98
N GLU A 215 23.41 3.77 2.51
CA GLU A 215 23.17 3.84 3.97
C GLU A 215 23.53 2.51 4.69
N ARG A 216 23.50 1.38 3.99
CA ARG A 216 23.72 0.04 4.55
C ARG A 216 25.04 -0.61 4.17
N SER A 217 25.85 0.09 3.41
CA SER A 217 27.15 -0.41 2.92
C SER A 217 28.20 0.70 2.94
N THR A 218 29.40 0.37 2.55
CA THR A 218 30.49 1.33 2.34
C THR A 218 30.57 1.80 0.88
N LEU A 219 29.62 1.41 0.04
CA LEU A 219 29.60 1.75 -1.38
C LEU A 219 29.25 3.22 -1.60
N GLY A 220 29.90 3.83 -2.57
CA GLY A 220 29.52 5.13 -3.10
C GLY A 220 28.35 4.99 -4.08
N ARG A 221 27.76 6.14 -4.46
CA ARG A 221 26.59 6.16 -5.35
C ARG A 221 26.82 5.56 -6.75
N THR A 222 28.04 5.51 -7.22
CA THR A 222 28.41 4.93 -8.53
C THR A 222 28.52 3.42 -8.48
N GLU A 223 28.83 2.87 -7.31
CA GLU A 223 29.01 1.44 -7.07
C GLU A 223 27.71 0.77 -6.61
N ALA A 224 26.80 1.54 -6.00
CA ALA A 224 25.48 1.12 -5.55
C ALA A 224 24.49 1.03 -6.71
#